data_bd64481883eaa36beed2304840d06244
#
_entry.id   bd64481883eaa36beed2304840d06244
#
_cell.length_a   1.000
_cell.length_b   1.000
_cell.length_c   1.000
_cell.angle_alpha   90.00
_cell.angle_beta   90.00
_cell.angle_gamma   90.00
#
_symmetry.space_group_name_H-M   'P 1'
#
loop_
_entity.id
_entity.type
_entity.pdbx_description
1 polymer ?
#
loop_
_entity_poly.entity_id
_entity_poly.type
_entity_poly.pdbx_seq_one_letter_code
_entity_poly.pdbx_strand_id
1 'polypeptide(L)'
;MTPEPLDPAIPAETVYEHAGGDVGLRAIVSSFYDSIFEDPLLQPVFGHPVATHVDHLTAFLAEEFGGPARYTDELGGFPKIVSVHRGRKITEPQRQRFVELFMAGVDRASFADDLPFRKTVKSAIEFGTRIAIVNSNATTDDELHPQRVIPHWRW
;
A
#
# COMPACT_ATOMS: atom_id res chain seq x y z
N MET A 1 -2.86 30.04 22.20
CA MET A 1 -2.31 28.69 22.08
C MET A 1 -1.26 28.70 20.99
N THR A 2 -0.01 28.57 21.36
CA THR A 2 1.07 28.46 20.38
C THR A 2 1.09 27.04 19.84
N PRO A 3 1.18 26.84 18.50
CA PRO A 3 1.33 25.50 17.97
C PRO A 3 2.61 24.87 18.52
N GLU A 4 2.51 23.63 18.90
CA GLU A 4 3.65 22.85 19.34
C GLU A 4 4.69 22.79 18.20
N PRO A 5 5.98 23.02 18.49
CA PRO A 5 7.00 22.94 17.43
C PRO A 5 7.00 21.53 16.84
N LEU A 6 6.95 21.44 15.51
CA LEU A 6 7.06 20.18 14.81
C LEU A 6 8.40 19.50 15.20
N ASP A 7 8.32 18.22 15.49
CA ASP A 7 9.50 17.40 15.71
C ASP A 7 10.44 17.56 14.49
N PRO A 8 11.68 18.03 14.68
CA PRO A 8 12.62 18.21 13.56
C PRO A 8 12.95 16.90 12.82
N ALA A 9 12.62 15.74 13.41
CA ALA A 9 12.73 14.44 12.72
C ALA A 9 11.59 14.19 11.74
N ILE A 10 10.48 14.96 11.82
CA ILE A 10 9.32 14.82 10.91
C ILE A 10 9.55 15.72 9.69
N PRO A 11 9.60 15.15 8.47
CA PRO A 11 9.72 15.96 7.25
C PRO A 11 8.56 16.94 7.08
N ALA A 12 8.84 18.14 6.54
CA ALA A 12 7.82 19.15 6.23
C ALA A 12 6.94 18.77 5.04
N GLU A 13 7.44 17.90 4.17
CA GLU A 13 6.74 17.40 2.98
C GLU A 13 5.80 16.24 3.31
N THR A 14 4.88 15.92 2.40
CA THR A 14 4.04 14.72 2.51
C THR A 14 4.88 13.46 2.38
N VAL A 15 4.36 12.33 2.86
CA VAL A 15 5.00 11.01 2.64
C VAL A 15 5.19 10.73 1.14
N TYR A 16 4.20 11.14 0.34
CA TYR A 16 4.26 11.01 -1.13
C TYR A 16 5.44 11.79 -1.73
N GLU A 17 5.59 13.06 -1.37
CA GLU A 17 6.70 13.89 -1.85
C GLU A 17 8.05 13.34 -1.37
N HIS A 18 8.12 12.91 -0.11
CA HIS A 18 9.34 12.33 0.47
C HIS A 18 9.77 11.04 -0.24
N ALA A 19 8.82 10.22 -0.67
CA ALA A 19 9.09 9.01 -1.44
C ALA A 19 9.64 9.28 -2.86
N GLY A 20 9.57 10.53 -3.32
CA GLY A 20 9.98 10.90 -4.67
C GLY A 20 8.81 11.01 -5.65
N GLY A 21 7.58 11.19 -5.15
CA GLY A 21 6.38 11.30 -5.95
C GLY A 21 6.03 9.99 -6.68
N ASP A 22 5.33 10.08 -7.80
CA ASP A 22 4.95 8.92 -8.60
C ASP A 22 6.15 8.08 -9.05
N VAL A 23 7.22 8.73 -9.47
CA VAL A 23 8.43 8.03 -9.94
C VAL A 23 9.04 7.20 -8.81
N GLY A 24 9.19 7.78 -7.63
CA GLY A 24 9.75 7.11 -6.46
C GLY A 24 8.88 5.97 -5.96
N LEU A 25 7.58 6.20 -5.85
CA LEU A 25 6.63 5.15 -5.44
C LEU A 25 6.56 4.02 -6.46
N ARG A 26 6.53 4.34 -7.75
CA ARG A 26 6.49 3.34 -8.81
C ARG A 26 7.73 2.45 -8.78
N ALA A 27 8.90 3.00 -8.48
CA ALA A 27 10.12 2.22 -8.34
C ALA A 27 10.02 1.21 -7.19
N ILE A 28 9.48 1.62 -6.03
CA ILE A 28 9.26 0.74 -4.89
C ILE A 28 8.25 -0.37 -5.25
N VAL A 29 7.12 0.01 -5.83
CA VAL A 29 6.03 -0.91 -6.18
C VAL A 29 6.48 -1.91 -7.25
N SER A 30 7.21 -1.45 -8.26
CA SER A 30 7.74 -2.31 -9.32
C SER A 30 8.71 -3.36 -8.76
N SER A 31 9.63 -2.94 -7.92
CA SER A 31 10.57 -3.84 -7.22
C SER A 31 9.83 -4.86 -6.34
N PHE A 32 8.80 -4.43 -5.66
CA PHE A 32 7.94 -5.27 -4.84
C PHE A 32 7.24 -6.36 -5.68
N TYR A 33 6.63 -5.99 -6.81
CA TYR A 33 5.96 -6.97 -7.66
C TYR A 33 6.93 -7.97 -8.29
N ASP A 34 8.13 -7.55 -8.64
CA ASP A 34 9.17 -8.49 -9.11
C ASP A 34 9.41 -9.58 -8.05
N SER A 35 9.47 -9.20 -6.78
CA SER A 35 9.62 -10.15 -5.67
C SER A 35 8.40 -11.05 -5.49
N ILE A 36 7.19 -10.50 -5.64
CA ILE A 36 5.93 -11.25 -5.48
C ILE A 36 5.85 -12.40 -6.47
N PHE A 37 6.15 -12.16 -7.74
CA PHE A 37 5.99 -13.18 -8.77
C PHE A 37 7.06 -14.27 -8.70
N GLU A 38 8.14 -14.05 -7.96
CA GLU A 38 9.16 -15.05 -7.64
C GLU A 38 8.92 -15.76 -6.31
N ASP A 39 7.97 -15.27 -5.50
CA ASP A 39 7.71 -15.82 -4.16
C ASP A 39 6.64 -16.91 -4.23
N PRO A 40 6.97 -18.16 -3.82
CA PRO A 40 6.03 -19.28 -3.93
C PRO A 40 4.81 -19.15 -3.03
N LEU A 41 4.88 -18.33 -1.96
CA LEU A 41 3.75 -18.12 -1.05
C LEU A 41 2.76 -17.09 -1.60
N LEU A 42 3.24 -16.05 -2.28
CA LEU A 42 2.42 -14.93 -2.75
C LEU A 42 2.04 -15.03 -4.22
N GLN A 43 2.86 -15.65 -5.06
CA GLN A 43 2.55 -15.78 -6.48
C GLN A 43 1.13 -16.34 -6.73
N PRO A 44 0.66 -17.38 -6.01
CA PRO A 44 -0.69 -17.89 -6.22
C PRO A 44 -1.81 -16.90 -5.93
N VAL A 45 -1.59 -15.93 -5.04
CA VAL A 45 -2.58 -14.88 -4.72
C VAL A 45 -2.71 -13.88 -5.86
N PHE A 46 -1.59 -13.54 -6.50
CA PHE A 46 -1.53 -12.50 -7.53
C PHE A 46 -1.67 -13.05 -8.96
N GLY A 47 -1.50 -14.34 -9.14
CA GLY A 47 -1.59 -14.98 -10.46
C GLY A 47 -0.42 -14.60 -11.36
N HIS A 48 -0.72 -14.25 -12.61
CA HIS A 48 0.28 -13.83 -13.59
C HIS A 48 0.54 -12.33 -13.52
N PRO A 49 1.75 -11.87 -13.92
CA PRO A 49 2.02 -10.44 -14.03
C PRO A 49 1.03 -9.75 -14.98
N VAL A 50 0.45 -8.65 -14.51
CA VAL A 50 -0.46 -7.81 -15.30
C VAL A 50 0.06 -6.38 -15.23
N ALA A 51 0.13 -5.69 -16.37
CA ALA A 51 0.67 -4.34 -16.45
C ALA A 51 0.00 -3.35 -15.50
N THR A 52 -1.29 -3.55 -15.19
CA THR A 52 -2.06 -2.67 -14.31
C THR A 52 -1.73 -2.82 -12.83
N HIS A 53 -1.10 -3.92 -12.39
CA HIS A 53 -0.78 -4.13 -10.98
C HIS A 53 0.09 -3.00 -10.41
N VAL A 54 1.18 -2.69 -11.08
CA VAL A 54 2.10 -1.62 -10.63
C VAL A 54 1.39 -0.27 -10.65
N ASP A 55 0.69 0.05 -11.73
CA ASP A 55 0.00 1.34 -11.86
C ASP A 55 -1.08 1.52 -10.80
N HIS A 56 -1.92 0.52 -10.57
CA HIS A 56 -3.02 0.61 -9.61
C HIS A 56 -2.53 0.72 -8.17
N LEU A 57 -1.55 -0.09 -7.77
CA LEU A 57 -1.00 0.02 -6.41
C LEU A 57 -0.25 1.33 -6.21
N THR A 58 0.49 1.78 -7.21
CA THR A 58 1.17 3.07 -7.14
C THR A 58 0.17 4.21 -6.94
N ALA A 59 -0.91 4.23 -7.72
CA ALA A 59 -1.97 5.24 -7.59
C ALA A 59 -2.65 5.20 -6.21
N PHE A 60 -2.92 4.01 -5.69
CA PHE A 60 -3.53 3.84 -4.37
C PHE A 60 -2.61 4.37 -3.26
N LEU A 61 -1.34 3.98 -3.26
CA LEU A 61 -0.37 4.44 -2.27
C LEU A 61 -0.08 5.95 -2.40
N ALA A 62 -0.04 6.47 -3.62
CA ALA A 62 0.12 7.91 -3.83
C ALA A 62 -0.99 8.70 -3.13
N GLU A 63 -2.23 8.27 -3.29
CA GLU A 63 -3.37 8.89 -2.62
C GLU A 63 -3.31 8.75 -1.09
N GLU A 64 -2.95 7.57 -0.59
CA GLU A 64 -2.78 7.34 0.85
C GLU A 64 -1.72 8.25 1.46
N PHE A 65 -0.67 8.55 0.72
CA PHE A 65 0.49 9.28 1.22
C PHE A 65 0.45 10.78 0.94
N GLY A 66 -0.70 11.30 0.54
CA GLY A 66 -0.92 12.74 0.34
C GLY A 66 -0.68 13.25 -1.06
N GLY A 67 -0.54 12.36 -2.03
CA GLY A 67 -0.45 12.68 -3.44
C GLY A 67 -1.82 12.82 -4.12
N PRO A 68 -1.86 12.77 -5.47
CA PRO A 68 -3.12 12.93 -6.21
C PRO A 68 -4.14 11.85 -5.87
N ALA A 69 -5.42 12.23 -5.81
CA ALA A 69 -6.55 11.32 -5.52
C ALA A 69 -6.98 10.51 -6.77
N ARG A 70 -6.04 10.08 -7.57
CA ARG A 70 -6.29 9.40 -8.84
C ARG A 70 -7.03 8.08 -8.66
N TYR A 71 -6.72 7.32 -7.60
CA TYR A 71 -7.40 6.04 -7.37
C TYR A 71 -8.89 6.25 -7.11
N THR A 72 -9.24 7.22 -6.29
CA THR A 72 -10.64 7.59 -6.02
C THR A 72 -11.34 8.13 -7.25
N ASP A 73 -10.67 9.04 -7.98
CA ASP A 73 -11.30 9.77 -9.08
C ASP A 73 -11.41 8.96 -10.37
N GLU A 74 -10.45 8.06 -10.63
CA GLU A 74 -10.34 7.38 -11.93
C GLU A 74 -10.39 5.85 -11.86
N LEU A 75 -10.04 5.25 -10.72
CA LEU A 75 -9.85 3.79 -10.62
C LEU A 75 -10.88 3.08 -9.73
N GLY A 76 -11.89 3.77 -9.26
CA GLY A 76 -13.00 3.19 -8.51
C GLY A 76 -12.95 3.33 -7.00
N GLY A 77 -11.91 3.95 -6.44
CA GLY A 77 -11.80 4.26 -5.03
C GLY A 77 -11.74 3.04 -4.09
N PHE A 78 -12.02 3.27 -2.81
CA PHE A 78 -11.97 2.22 -1.80
C PHE A 78 -12.91 1.03 -2.10
N PRO A 79 -14.12 1.24 -2.64
CA PRO A 79 -14.98 0.13 -3.04
C PRO A 79 -14.32 -0.85 -4.01
N LYS A 80 -13.53 -0.31 -4.94
CA LYS A 80 -12.81 -1.14 -5.92
C LYS A 80 -11.71 -1.96 -5.25
N ILE A 81 -10.91 -1.34 -4.36
CA ILE A 81 -9.84 -2.07 -3.68
C ILE A 81 -10.40 -3.19 -2.79
N VAL A 82 -11.54 -2.96 -2.16
CA VAL A 82 -12.21 -3.98 -1.36
C VAL A 82 -12.71 -5.13 -2.25
N SER A 83 -13.35 -4.81 -3.37
CA SER A 83 -13.96 -5.81 -4.26
C SER A 83 -12.93 -6.73 -4.93
N VAL A 84 -11.73 -6.23 -5.25
CA VAL A 84 -10.69 -7.05 -5.91
C VAL A 84 -10.11 -8.12 -4.99
N HIS A 85 -10.29 -8.00 -3.67
CA HIS A 85 -9.86 -9.00 -2.71
C HIS A 85 -10.88 -10.12 -2.46
N ARG A 86 -12.14 -9.91 -2.85
CA ARG A 86 -13.22 -10.89 -2.60
C ARG A 86 -12.85 -12.28 -3.14
N GLY A 87 -13.00 -13.29 -2.28
CA GLY A 87 -12.81 -14.68 -2.65
C GLY A 87 -11.37 -15.17 -2.76
N ARG A 88 -10.39 -14.31 -2.51
CA ARG A 88 -8.98 -14.66 -2.65
C ARG A 88 -8.42 -15.47 -1.48
N LYS A 89 -9.11 -15.50 -0.34
CA LYS A 89 -8.78 -16.30 0.85
C LYS A 89 -7.34 -16.12 1.31
N ILE A 90 -6.93 -14.86 1.46
CA ILE A 90 -5.59 -14.52 1.90
C ILE A 90 -5.38 -14.97 3.35
N THR A 91 -4.26 -15.62 3.63
CA THR A 91 -3.87 -16.10 4.95
C THR A 91 -2.98 -15.11 5.68
N GLU A 92 -2.88 -15.24 7.02
CA GLU A 92 -1.97 -14.41 7.81
C GLU A 92 -0.49 -14.58 7.41
N PRO A 93 0.04 -15.79 7.16
CA PRO A 93 1.39 -15.93 6.62
C PRO A 93 1.60 -15.18 5.30
N GLN A 94 0.62 -15.19 4.40
CA GLN A 94 0.68 -14.42 3.15
C GLN A 94 0.70 -12.93 3.42
N ARG A 95 -0.11 -12.44 4.34
CA ARG A 95 -0.12 -11.03 4.74
C ARG A 95 1.25 -10.60 5.27
N GLN A 96 1.81 -11.35 6.19
CA GLN A 96 3.13 -11.05 6.76
C GLN A 96 4.22 -11.03 5.69
N ARG A 97 4.18 -11.99 4.77
CA ARG A 97 5.13 -12.04 3.66
C ARG A 97 5.00 -10.83 2.73
N PHE A 98 3.78 -10.39 2.46
CA PHE A 98 3.53 -9.18 1.70
C PHE A 98 4.23 -7.97 2.34
N VAL A 99 4.03 -7.78 3.64
CA VAL A 99 4.67 -6.67 4.38
C VAL A 99 6.20 -6.76 4.30
N GLU A 100 6.76 -7.95 4.52
CA GLU A 100 8.21 -8.16 4.43
C GLU A 100 8.76 -7.78 3.05
N LEU A 101 8.13 -8.26 1.98
CA LEU A 101 8.59 -7.99 0.62
C LEU A 101 8.42 -6.53 0.24
N PHE A 102 7.34 -5.88 0.70
CA PHE A 102 7.15 -4.47 0.46
C PHE A 102 8.23 -3.63 1.14
N MET A 103 8.51 -3.90 2.41
CA MET A 103 9.56 -3.20 3.15
C MET A 103 10.96 -3.47 2.59
N ALA A 104 11.22 -4.66 2.06
CA ALA A 104 12.46 -4.93 1.34
C ALA A 104 12.59 -4.06 0.07
N GLY A 105 11.49 -3.81 -0.62
CA GLY A 105 11.45 -2.88 -1.75
C GLY A 105 11.74 -1.45 -1.33
N VAL A 106 11.21 -1.02 -0.18
CA VAL A 106 11.52 0.29 0.42
C VAL A 106 13.02 0.41 0.72
N ASP A 107 13.61 -0.62 1.30
CA ASP A 107 15.03 -0.63 1.63
C ASP A 107 15.92 -0.57 0.39
N ARG A 108 15.56 -1.30 -0.68
CA ARG A 108 16.28 -1.25 -1.96
C ARG A 108 16.19 0.12 -2.64
N ALA A 109 15.15 0.89 -2.36
CA ALA A 109 14.96 2.24 -2.88
C ALA A 109 15.71 3.31 -2.08
N SER A 110 16.68 2.91 -1.24
CA SER A 110 17.54 3.78 -0.43
C SER A 110 16.86 4.40 0.79
N PHE A 111 15.80 3.79 1.30
CA PHE A 111 15.11 4.23 2.52
C PHE A 111 15.40 3.33 3.73
N ALA A 112 16.39 2.44 3.66
CA ALA A 112 16.69 1.50 4.74
C ALA A 112 17.00 2.17 6.08
N ASP A 113 17.66 3.33 6.05
CA ASP A 113 18.03 4.09 7.25
C ASP A 113 17.05 5.22 7.58
N ASP A 114 16.01 5.39 6.77
CA ASP A 114 15.00 6.43 6.96
C ASP A 114 13.89 5.92 7.88
N LEU A 115 14.13 5.99 9.19
CA LEU A 115 13.23 5.41 10.19
C LEU A 115 11.84 6.02 10.19
N PRO A 116 11.63 7.34 10.12
CA PRO A 116 10.29 7.92 10.06
C PRO A 116 9.50 7.45 8.83
N PHE A 117 10.13 7.44 7.67
CA PHE A 117 9.50 6.97 6.43
C PHE A 117 9.13 5.48 6.52
N ARG A 118 10.07 4.64 6.96
CA ARG A 118 9.84 3.21 7.13
C ARG A 118 8.69 2.93 8.09
N LYS A 119 8.64 3.64 9.21
CA LYS A 119 7.57 3.48 10.21
C LYS A 119 6.21 3.79 9.63
N THR A 120 6.07 4.92 8.95
CA THR A 120 4.79 5.35 8.38
C THR A 120 4.34 4.41 7.26
N VAL A 121 5.23 4.06 6.34
CA VAL A 121 4.92 3.14 5.24
C VAL A 121 4.54 1.76 5.77
N LYS A 122 5.31 1.22 6.71
CA LYS A 122 5.01 -0.09 7.30
C LYS A 122 3.64 -0.11 7.99
N SER A 123 3.31 0.93 8.74
CA SER A 123 2.00 1.06 9.40
C SER A 123 0.86 1.07 8.39
N ALA A 124 1.02 1.80 7.28
CA ALA A 124 0.02 1.85 6.21
C ALA A 124 -0.16 0.48 5.55
N ILE A 125 0.91 -0.21 5.22
CA ILE A 125 0.85 -1.53 4.58
C ILE A 125 0.26 -2.58 5.54
N GLU A 126 0.62 -2.55 6.80
CA GLU A 126 0.04 -3.46 7.81
C GLU A 126 -1.46 -3.23 7.97
N PHE A 127 -1.90 -1.99 8.05
CA PHE A 127 -3.30 -1.64 8.15
C PHE A 127 -4.10 -2.09 6.91
N GLY A 128 -3.61 -1.75 5.72
CA GLY A 128 -4.28 -2.10 4.47
C GLY A 128 -4.36 -3.60 4.24
N THR A 129 -3.32 -4.34 4.58
CA THR A 129 -3.31 -5.80 4.42
C THR A 129 -4.24 -6.51 5.41
N ARG A 130 -4.46 -5.97 6.61
CA ARG A 130 -5.48 -6.50 7.53
C ARG A 130 -6.89 -6.36 6.95
N ILE A 131 -7.19 -5.22 6.35
CA ILE A 131 -8.47 -5.01 5.63
C ILE A 131 -8.58 -5.99 4.46
N ALA A 132 -7.51 -6.20 3.72
CA ALA A 132 -7.48 -7.12 2.59
C ALA A 132 -7.79 -8.56 3.01
N ILE A 133 -7.22 -9.04 4.13
CA ILE A 133 -7.53 -10.38 4.65
C ILE A 133 -9.02 -10.54 4.92
N VAL A 134 -9.60 -9.59 5.65
CA VAL A 134 -11.04 -9.66 6.04
C VAL A 134 -11.91 -9.74 4.80
N ASN A 135 -11.69 -8.86 3.82
CA ASN A 135 -12.49 -8.83 2.60
C ASN A 135 -12.20 -10.00 1.66
N SER A 136 -11.01 -10.61 1.74
CA SER A 136 -10.65 -11.76 0.92
C SER A 136 -11.43 -13.03 1.28
N ASN A 137 -12.00 -13.09 2.48
CA ASN A 137 -12.84 -14.20 2.93
C ASN A 137 -14.31 -14.04 2.52
N ALA A 138 -14.71 -12.88 2.01
CA ALA A 138 -16.04 -12.67 1.47
C ALA A 138 -16.24 -13.48 0.19
N THR A 139 -17.42 -14.09 0.02
CA THR A 139 -17.78 -14.83 -1.19
C THR A 139 -18.80 -14.07 -2.03
N THR A 140 -19.48 -13.09 -1.43
CA THR A 140 -20.45 -12.22 -2.10
C THR A 140 -20.14 -10.76 -1.76
N ASP A 141 -20.68 -9.83 -2.55
CA ASP A 141 -20.51 -8.40 -2.31
C ASP A 141 -21.14 -7.95 -0.98
N ASP A 142 -22.21 -8.61 -0.54
CA ASP A 142 -22.88 -8.29 0.72
C ASP A 142 -22.03 -8.59 1.95
N GLU A 143 -21.08 -9.48 1.84
CA GLU A 143 -20.14 -9.83 2.92
C GLU A 143 -18.96 -8.87 3.00
N LEU A 144 -18.78 -7.99 2.03
CA LEU A 144 -17.72 -7.00 2.04
C LEU A 144 -17.99 -5.94 3.12
N HIS A 145 -16.93 -5.50 3.80
CA HIS A 145 -17.06 -4.46 4.82
C HIS A 145 -17.50 -3.13 4.21
N PRO A 146 -18.17 -2.27 5.01
CA PRO A 146 -18.66 -1.00 4.52
C PRO A 146 -17.58 -0.19 3.82
N GLN A 147 -17.96 0.42 2.72
CA GLN A 147 -17.09 1.25 1.93
C GLN A 147 -16.62 2.45 2.73
N ARG A 148 -15.34 2.75 2.63
CA ARG A 148 -14.70 3.88 3.29
C ARG A 148 -13.95 4.69 2.25
N VAL A 149 -13.63 5.93 2.61
CA VAL A 149 -12.66 6.71 1.85
C VAL A 149 -11.26 6.12 2.06
N ILE A 150 -10.37 6.31 1.08
CA ILE A 150 -8.97 5.92 1.23
C ILE A 150 -8.36 6.72 2.39
N PRO A 151 -7.75 6.04 3.38
CA PRO A 151 -7.13 6.74 4.49
C PRO A 151 -5.92 7.55 4.02
N HIS A 152 -5.65 8.66 4.69
CA HIS A 152 -4.51 9.51 4.39
C HIS A 152 -3.49 9.41 5.53
N TRP A 153 -2.32 8.89 5.21
CA TRP A 153 -1.24 8.73 6.18
C TRP A 153 -0.33 9.95 6.20
N ARG A 154 0.03 10.34 7.39
CA ARG A 154 0.96 11.44 7.66
C ARG A 154 2.07 10.94 8.58
N TRP A 155 3.12 11.76 8.70
CA TRP A 155 4.22 11.49 9.61
C TRP A 155 3.77 11.30 11.07
#